data_7f7432437879c7524e32834eb8e2cde2
#
_entry.id   7f7432437879c7524e32834eb8e2cde2
#
_cell.length_a   1.000
_cell.length_b   1.000
_cell.length_c   1.000
_cell.angle_alpha   90.00
_cell.angle_beta   90.00
_cell.angle_gamma   90.00
#
_symmetry.space_group_name_H-M   'P 1'
#
loop_
_entity.id
_entity.type
_entity.pdbx_description
1 polymer ?
#
loop_
_entity_poly.entity_id
_entity_poly.type
_entity_poly.pdbx_seq_one_letter_code
_entity_poly.pdbx_strand_id
1 'polypeptide(L)'
;MSPAPASRAMRVAFVGNSYTYYNELPTMLATLAALTPARVNMHHASVTPGGSSLADHADGSKASGVATAAMLAQPPGWDFVVLQDQSQAPGGGMDGDSGAGVGEARARSLAALREFYAPAIAAARATPVLYSTWGRHGGDPYNAECGYGSFEGMTARTSAGYVAYAAALEDAVPGSAPLIVPAGRAFQLVHAACAEPLAHGSLFTSLYRTRSADAADRRVVREADSGHPSRLGTYLVACTFVAAMLRQSPVGLASNPNP
;
A
#
# COMPACT_ATOMS: atom_id res chain seq x y z
N MET A 1 -9.33 32.20 -24.98
CA MET A 1 -9.05 31.25 -23.87
C MET A 1 -9.31 29.84 -24.39
N SER A 2 -8.29 29.00 -24.47
CA SER A 2 -8.50 27.61 -24.84
C SER A 2 -9.35 26.92 -23.77
N PRO A 3 -10.33 26.05 -24.12
CA PRO A 3 -11.11 25.31 -23.14
C PRO A 3 -10.17 24.45 -22.28
N ALA A 4 -10.46 24.40 -20.98
CA ALA A 4 -9.72 23.53 -20.08
C ALA A 4 -9.82 22.08 -20.59
N PRO A 5 -8.74 21.29 -20.55
CA PRO A 5 -8.78 19.90 -20.98
C PRO A 5 -9.87 19.16 -20.18
N ALA A 6 -10.64 18.33 -20.88
CA ALA A 6 -11.67 17.49 -20.24
C ALA A 6 -11.00 16.61 -19.17
N SER A 7 -11.61 16.50 -17.98
CA SER A 7 -11.09 15.62 -16.92
C SER A 7 -11.18 14.17 -17.37
N ARG A 8 -10.09 13.40 -17.18
CA ARG A 8 -10.08 11.97 -17.45
C ARG A 8 -10.71 11.23 -16.27
N ALA A 9 -11.83 10.55 -16.49
CA ALA A 9 -12.39 9.65 -15.48
C ALA A 9 -11.50 8.40 -15.35
N MET A 10 -11.33 7.93 -14.11
CA MET A 10 -10.55 6.74 -13.77
C MET A 10 -11.22 6.00 -12.62
N ARG A 11 -11.29 4.68 -12.69
CA ARG A 11 -11.87 3.82 -11.65
C ARG A 11 -10.80 2.94 -11.04
N VAL A 12 -10.66 2.99 -9.71
CA VAL A 12 -9.60 2.29 -8.96
C VAL A 12 -10.21 1.47 -7.83
N ALA A 13 -9.99 0.16 -7.85
CA ALA A 13 -10.32 -0.72 -6.74
C ALA A 13 -9.10 -0.88 -5.82
N PHE A 14 -9.28 -0.74 -4.51
CA PHE A 14 -8.23 -0.97 -3.51
C PHE A 14 -8.56 -2.21 -2.67
N VAL A 15 -7.66 -3.17 -2.70
CA VAL A 15 -7.65 -4.35 -1.82
C VAL A 15 -6.44 -4.24 -0.92
N GLY A 16 -6.66 -4.27 0.40
CA GLY A 16 -5.57 -4.09 1.35
C GLY A 16 -6.03 -4.14 2.81
N ASN A 17 -5.32 -3.44 3.66
CA ASN A 17 -5.59 -3.42 5.09
C ASN A 17 -5.37 -2.02 5.69
N SER A 18 -4.92 -1.94 6.95
CA SER A 18 -4.66 -0.68 7.62
C SER A 18 -3.65 0.23 6.93
N TYR A 19 -2.69 -0.32 6.20
CA TYR A 19 -1.75 0.48 5.41
C TYR A 19 -2.43 1.24 4.26
N THR A 20 -3.61 0.80 3.85
CA THR A 20 -4.43 1.45 2.82
C THR A 20 -5.51 2.35 3.41
N TYR A 21 -6.20 1.95 4.49
CA TYR A 21 -7.29 2.78 5.02
C TYR A 21 -6.82 3.91 5.93
N TYR A 22 -5.64 3.81 6.58
CA TYR A 22 -5.18 4.91 7.45
C TYR A 22 -5.10 6.23 6.68
N ASN A 23 -5.61 7.27 7.34
CA ASN A 23 -5.66 8.64 6.83
C ASN A 23 -6.33 8.73 5.44
N GLU A 24 -7.22 7.78 5.12
CA GLU A 24 -8.01 7.76 3.88
C GLU A 24 -7.15 7.86 2.61
N LEU A 25 -6.09 7.04 2.51
CA LEU A 25 -5.18 7.06 1.36
C LEU A 25 -5.90 7.12 0.00
N PRO A 26 -6.96 6.32 -0.29
CA PRO A 26 -7.66 6.40 -1.57
C PRO A 26 -8.26 7.77 -1.85
N THR A 27 -8.88 8.41 -0.84
CA THR A 27 -9.46 9.77 -0.94
C THR A 27 -8.36 10.83 -1.12
N MET A 28 -7.26 10.71 -0.37
CA MET A 28 -6.11 11.59 -0.51
C MET A 28 -5.50 11.51 -1.91
N LEU A 29 -5.35 10.31 -2.45
CA LEU A 29 -4.88 10.10 -3.81
C LEU A 29 -5.83 10.71 -4.85
N ALA A 30 -7.14 10.52 -4.70
CA ALA A 30 -8.15 11.12 -5.59
C ALA A 30 -8.05 12.66 -5.59
N THR A 31 -7.85 13.26 -4.41
CA THR A 31 -7.65 14.69 -4.27
C THR A 31 -6.39 15.16 -5.03
N LEU A 32 -5.25 14.48 -4.83
CA LEU A 32 -4.01 14.81 -5.54
C LEU A 32 -4.14 14.59 -7.05
N ALA A 33 -4.81 13.52 -7.49
CA ALA A 33 -5.04 13.22 -8.89
C ALA A 33 -5.83 14.35 -9.60
N ALA A 34 -6.82 14.93 -8.93
CA ALA A 34 -7.59 16.06 -9.45
C ALA A 34 -6.75 17.36 -9.58
N LEU A 35 -5.69 17.49 -8.77
CA LEU A 35 -4.77 18.64 -8.81
C LEU A 35 -3.65 18.48 -9.84
N THR A 36 -3.46 17.29 -10.42
CA THR A 36 -2.46 17.08 -11.48
C THR A 36 -2.81 17.88 -12.74
N PRO A 37 -1.84 18.20 -13.62
CA PRO A 37 -2.11 18.82 -14.92
C PRO A 37 -3.14 18.03 -15.76
N ALA A 38 -3.16 16.71 -15.63
CA ALA A 38 -4.12 15.83 -16.32
C ALA A 38 -5.54 15.88 -15.73
N ARG A 39 -5.75 16.51 -14.55
CA ARG A 39 -7.03 16.65 -13.86
C ARG A 39 -7.82 15.34 -13.81
N VAL A 40 -7.21 14.29 -13.24
CA VAL A 40 -7.82 12.98 -13.19
C VAL A 40 -8.96 12.95 -12.17
N ASN A 41 -10.18 12.67 -12.63
CA ASN A 41 -11.34 12.42 -11.78
C ASN A 41 -11.35 10.95 -11.37
N MET A 42 -10.80 10.65 -10.20
CA MET A 42 -10.64 9.29 -9.71
C MET A 42 -11.84 8.86 -8.85
N HIS A 43 -12.58 7.86 -9.32
CA HIS A 43 -13.57 7.13 -8.55
C HIS A 43 -12.91 5.90 -7.93
N HIS A 44 -13.10 5.67 -6.64
CA HIS A 44 -12.51 4.52 -5.98
C HIS A 44 -13.51 3.74 -5.11
N ALA A 45 -13.24 2.46 -4.95
CA ALA A 45 -13.84 1.62 -3.92
C ALA A 45 -12.73 0.84 -3.22
N SER A 46 -12.96 0.43 -1.97
CA SER A 46 -11.95 -0.27 -1.19
C SER A 46 -12.55 -1.35 -0.30
N VAL A 47 -11.83 -2.46 -0.17
CA VAL A 47 -12.05 -3.49 0.86
C VAL A 47 -10.74 -3.63 1.61
N THR A 48 -10.67 -3.11 2.85
CA THR A 48 -9.41 -2.93 3.57
C THR A 48 -9.51 -3.23 5.07
N PRO A 49 -10.11 -4.36 5.51
CA PRO A 49 -10.14 -4.68 6.94
C PRO A 49 -8.73 -4.82 7.52
N GLY A 50 -8.57 -4.42 8.78
CA GLY A 50 -7.27 -4.41 9.46
C GLY A 50 -6.62 -5.78 9.49
N GLY A 51 -5.29 -5.83 9.25
CA GLY A 51 -4.49 -7.06 9.31
C GLY A 51 -4.67 -8.05 8.15
N SER A 52 -5.66 -7.87 7.27
CA SER A 52 -5.93 -8.82 6.18
C SER A 52 -4.79 -8.93 5.18
N SER A 53 -4.53 -10.17 4.75
CA SER A 53 -3.64 -10.50 3.65
C SER A 53 -4.39 -10.59 2.31
N LEU A 54 -3.68 -10.63 1.20
CA LEU A 54 -4.29 -10.90 -0.11
C LEU A 54 -4.97 -12.27 -0.15
N ALA A 55 -4.46 -13.26 0.58
CA ALA A 55 -5.10 -14.56 0.73
C ALA A 55 -6.42 -14.48 1.48
N ASP A 56 -6.53 -13.63 2.52
CA ASP A 56 -7.80 -13.42 3.24
C ASP A 56 -8.88 -12.81 2.36
N HIS A 57 -8.50 -11.91 1.47
CA HIS A 57 -9.39 -11.28 0.50
C HIS A 57 -9.77 -12.21 -0.66
N ALA A 58 -9.06 -13.31 -0.86
CA ALA A 58 -9.39 -14.34 -1.84
C ALA A 58 -10.23 -15.47 -1.25
N ASP A 59 -10.34 -15.55 0.08
CA ASP A 59 -11.06 -16.59 0.79
C ASP A 59 -12.56 -16.27 0.86
N GLY A 60 -13.36 -16.92 0.03
CA GLY A 60 -14.81 -16.75 -0.02
C GLY A 60 -15.55 -17.14 1.25
N SER A 61 -14.92 -17.81 2.22
CA SER A 61 -15.49 -18.08 3.54
C SER A 61 -15.40 -16.86 4.48
N LYS A 62 -14.57 -15.87 4.14
CA LYS A 62 -14.38 -14.64 4.93
C LYS A 62 -15.24 -13.50 4.38
N ALA A 63 -15.72 -12.63 5.26
CA ALA A 63 -16.48 -11.44 4.87
C ALA A 63 -15.67 -10.53 3.93
N SER A 64 -14.36 -10.41 4.16
CA SER A 64 -13.44 -9.68 3.28
C SER A 64 -13.37 -10.28 1.87
N GLY A 65 -13.35 -11.61 1.77
CA GLY A 65 -13.30 -12.29 0.48
C GLY A 65 -14.59 -12.11 -0.32
N VAL A 66 -15.75 -12.28 0.33
CA VAL A 66 -17.05 -12.01 -0.28
C VAL A 66 -17.14 -10.56 -0.78
N ALA A 67 -16.75 -9.60 0.06
CA ALA A 67 -16.78 -8.17 -0.29
C ALA A 67 -15.81 -7.84 -1.44
N THR A 68 -14.62 -8.44 -1.45
CA THR A 68 -13.61 -8.24 -2.50
C THR A 68 -14.10 -8.78 -3.84
N ALA A 69 -14.66 -10.00 -3.86
CA ALA A 69 -15.23 -10.59 -5.06
C ALA A 69 -16.35 -9.71 -5.63
N ALA A 70 -17.28 -9.26 -4.76
CA ALA A 70 -18.38 -8.38 -5.16
C ALA A 70 -17.87 -7.03 -5.69
N MET A 71 -16.87 -6.42 -5.07
CA MET A 71 -16.27 -5.16 -5.54
C MET A 71 -15.61 -5.32 -6.91
N LEU A 72 -14.79 -6.36 -7.08
CA LEU A 72 -14.06 -6.58 -8.34
C LEU A 72 -15.00 -6.88 -9.53
N ALA A 73 -16.17 -7.48 -9.27
CA ALA A 73 -17.19 -7.78 -10.28
C ALA A 73 -18.09 -6.58 -10.66
N GLN A 74 -17.94 -5.41 -10.03
CA GLN A 74 -18.82 -4.26 -10.26
C GLN A 74 -18.67 -3.68 -11.68
N PRO A 75 -19.77 -3.54 -12.47
CA PRO A 75 -19.74 -2.83 -13.72
C PRO A 75 -19.56 -1.32 -13.51
N PRO A 76 -18.97 -0.60 -14.45
CA PRO A 76 -18.44 -1.05 -15.75
C PRO A 76 -17.04 -1.67 -15.67
N GLY A 77 -16.53 -2.04 -14.49
CA GLY A 77 -15.20 -2.57 -14.25
C GLY A 77 -14.25 -1.49 -13.70
N TRP A 78 -12.97 -1.83 -13.63
CA TRP A 78 -11.91 -1.02 -13.02
C TRP A 78 -10.81 -0.77 -14.05
N ASP A 79 -10.24 0.45 -14.06
CA ASP A 79 -9.02 0.74 -14.83
C ASP A 79 -7.79 0.19 -14.12
N PHE A 80 -7.80 0.26 -12.77
CA PHE A 80 -6.72 -0.23 -11.91
C PHE A 80 -7.27 -1.03 -10.74
N VAL A 81 -6.56 -2.11 -10.40
CA VAL A 81 -6.77 -2.89 -9.18
C VAL A 81 -5.50 -2.82 -8.34
N VAL A 82 -5.58 -2.06 -7.24
CA VAL A 82 -4.48 -1.90 -6.28
C VAL A 82 -4.52 -3.03 -5.28
N LEU A 83 -3.41 -3.74 -5.15
CA LEU A 83 -3.23 -4.89 -4.28
C LEU A 83 -2.14 -4.59 -3.24
N GLN A 84 -2.53 -4.57 -1.96
CA GLN A 84 -1.63 -4.39 -0.82
C GLN A 84 -1.78 -5.55 0.14
N ASP A 85 -0.70 -6.26 0.40
CA ASP A 85 -0.68 -7.43 1.26
C ASP A 85 -0.37 -7.07 2.73
N GLN A 86 -0.57 -8.01 3.64
CA GLN A 86 -0.14 -7.88 5.02
C GLN A 86 1.37 -7.60 5.09
N SER A 87 1.80 -6.72 6.00
CA SER A 87 3.14 -6.09 5.96
C SER A 87 4.32 -7.08 6.03
N GLN A 88 4.13 -8.27 6.60
CA GLN A 88 5.18 -9.29 6.73
C GLN A 88 5.15 -10.31 5.59
N ALA A 89 4.00 -10.53 4.95
CA ALA A 89 3.79 -11.59 3.98
C ALA A 89 4.68 -11.49 2.72
N PRO A 90 4.82 -10.32 2.04
CA PRO A 90 5.54 -10.25 0.77
C PRO A 90 7.00 -10.67 0.90
N GLY A 91 7.67 -10.30 1.97
CA GLY A 91 9.08 -10.65 2.21
C GLY A 91 9.30 -12.02 2.85
N GLY A 92 8.24 -12.76 3.15
CA GLY A 92 8.31 -14.12 3.70
C GLY A 92 8.50 -14.18 5.22
N GLY A 93 8.16 -13.11 5.95
CA GLY A 93 8.09 -13.15 7.42
C GLY A 93 6.91 -13.99 7.91
N MET A 94 6.96 -14.39 9.18
CA MET A 94 5.81 -14.97 9.86
C MET A 94 4.73 -13.90 10.04
N ASP A 95 3.49 -14.26 9.79
CA ASP A 95 2.34 -13.44 10.13
C ASP A 95 1.83 -13.84 11.51
N GLY A 96 2.15 -13.03 12.51
CA GLY A 96 1.74 -13.29 13.90
C GLY A 96 0.23 -13.26 14.10
N ASP A 97 -0.51 -12.53 13.28
CA ASP A 97 -1.97 -12.40 13.41
C ASP A 97 -2.69 -13.61 12.83
N SER A 98 -2.17 -14.21 11.75
CA SER A 98 -2.74 -15.41 11.12
C SER A 98 -2.10 -16.71 11.60
N GLY A 99 -1.04 -16.66 12.40
CA GLY A 99 -0.24 -17.80 12.81
C GLY A 99 0.53 -18.50 11.68
N ALA A 100 0.64 -17.84 10.51
CA ALA A 100 1.35 -18.39 9.36
C ALA A 100 2.86 -18.41 9.60
N GLY A 101 3.49 -19.54 9.31
CA GLY A 101 4.93 -19.73 9.43
C GLY A 101 5.75 -18.94 8.39
N VAL A 102 7.07 -19.02 8.53
CA VAL A 102 8.02 -18.39 7.60
C VAL A 102 7.73 -18.83 6.16
N GLY A 103 7.54 -17.88 5.28
CA GLY A 103 7.25 -18.10 3.86
C GLY A 103 5.83 -18.56 3.53
N GLU A 104 5.06 -19.05 4.50
CA GLU A 104 3.72 -19.60 4.27
C GLU A 104 2.72 -18.50 3.86
N ALA A 105 2.71 -17.36 4.55
CA ALA A 105 1.86 -16.22 4.20
C ALA A 105 2.10 -15.75 2.77
N ARG A 106 3.36 -15.64 2.37
CA ARG A 106 3.75 -15.30 0.99
C ARG A 106 3.27 -16.32 -0.02
N ALA A 107 3.42 -17.62 0.27
CA ALA A 107 2.97 -18.69 -0.62
C ALA A 107 1.45 -18.65 -0.84
N ARG A 108 0.67 -18.41 0.22
CA ARG A 108 -0.78 -18.24 0.15
C ARG A 108 -1.18 -17.01 -0.68
N SER A 109 -0.48 -15.89 -0.50
CA SER A 109 -0.74 -14.68 -1.29
C SER A 109 -0.39 -14.88 -2.77
N LEU A 110 0.71 -15.60 -3.09
CA LEU A 110 1.05 -15.96 -4.47
C LEU A 110 0.00 -16.86 -5.13
N ALA A 111 -0.56 -17.82 -4.40
CA ALA A 111 -1.68 -18.63 -4.87
C ALA A 111 -2.91 -17.77 -5.15
N ALA A 112 -3.28 -16.90 -4.20
CA ALA A 112 -4.40 -15.97 -4.37
C ALA A 112 -4.23 -15.05 -5.59
N LEU A 113 -3.01 -14.55 -5.85
CA LEU A 113 -2.72 -13.72 -7.02
C LEU A 113 -3.01 -14.47 -8.33
N ARG A 114 -2.65 -15.75 -8.42
CA ARG A 114 -2.87 -16.57 -9.62
C ARG A 114 -4.30 -17.03 -9.79
N GLU A 115 -4.92 -17.48 -8.70
CA GLU A 115 -6.19 -18.21 -8.74
C GLU A 115 -7.42 -17.32 -8.60
N PHE A 116 -7.28 -16.19 -7.90
CA PHE A 116 -8.39 -15.26 -7.63
C PHE A 116 -8.23 -13.92 -8.35
N TYR A 117 -7.09 -13.23 -8.16
CA TYR A 117 -6.93 -11.88 -8.71
C TYR A 117 -6.66 -11.88 -10.21
N ALA A 118 -5.85 -12.79 -10.73
CA ALA A 118 -5.53 -12.83 -12.15
C ALA A 118 -6.77 -13.00 -13.04
N PRO A 119 -7.71 -13.93 -12.77
CA PRO A 119 -8.97 -14.01 -13.51
C PRO A 119 -9.82 -12.74 -13.44
N ALA A 120 -9.93 -12.13 -12.24
CA ALA A 120 -10.72 -10.92 -12.05
C ALA A 120 -10.13 -9.71 -12.81
N ILE A 121 -8.79 -9.56 -12.76
CA ILE A 121 -8.04 -8.53 -13.48
C ILE A 121 -8.20 -8.70 -15.00
N ALA A 122 -8.07 -9.92 -15.50
CA ALA A 122 -8.25 -10.24 -16.90
C ALA A 122 -9.68 -9.94 -17.39
N ALA A 123 -10.69 -10.34 -16.61
CA ALA A 123 -12.10 -10.07 -16.92
C ALA A 123 -12.43 -8.57 -16.97
N ALA A 124 -11.88 -7.80 -16.03
CA ALA A 124 -12.03 -6.36 -15.98
C ALA A 124 -11.17 -5.62 -17.01
N ARG A 125 -10.18 -6.27 -17.62
CA ARG A 125 -9.10 -5.64 -18.40
C ARG A 125 -8.38 -4.54 -17.61
N ALA A 126 -8.31 -4.69 -16.31
CA ALA A 126 -7.69 -3.73 -15.42
C ALA A 126 -6.15 -3.86 -15.40
N THR A 127 -5.46 -2.77 -15.13
CA THR A 127 -4.03 -2.82 -14.84
C THR A 127 -3.84 -3.15 -13.36
N PRO A 128 -3.15 -4.24 -13.00
CA PRO A 128 -2.81 -4.53 -11.62
C PRO A 128 -1.76 -3.55 -11.10
N VAL A 129 -1.97 -3.07 -9.88
CA VAL A 129 -1.06 -2.14 -9.20
C VAL A 129 -0.66 -2.74 -7.87
N LEU A 130 0.60 -3.05 -7.71
CA LEU A 130 1.16 -3.60 -6.49
C LEU A 130 1.66 -2.47 -5.59
N TYR A 131 0.99 -2.26 -4.47
CA TYR A 131 1.37 -1.26 -3.49
C TYR A 131 2.45 -1.82 -2.56
N SER A 132 3.73 -1.63 -2.95
CA SER A 132 4.90 -2.08 -2.19
C SER A 132 5.10 -1.19 -0.96
N THR A 133 4.76 -1.75 0.20
CA THR A 133 4.83 -1.08 1.50
C THR A 133 6.28 -0.99 2.00
N TRP A 134 6.47 -0.46 3.20
CA TRP A 134 7.75 -0.18 3.86
C TRP A 134 7.95 -1.08 5.09
N GLY A 135 9.17 -1.11 5.59
CA GLY A 135 9.50 -1.75 6.84
C GLY A 135 8.96 -1.01 8.06
N ARG A 136 8.75 -1.70 9.16
CA ARG A 136 8.43 -1.07 10.45
C ARG A 136 9.55 -0.13 10.86
N HIS A 137 9.25 0.91 11.62
CA HIS A 137 10.17 1.96 12.02
C HIS A 137 11.53 1.45 12.55
N GLY A 138 11.52 0.47 13.43
CA GLY A 138 12.74 -0.18 13.97
C GLY A 138 12.94 -1.61 13.46
N GLY A 139 12.27 -2.01 12.40
CA GLY A 139 12.21 -3.40 11.95
C GLY A 139 11.14 -4.20 12.68
N ASP A 140 11.14 -5.51 12.45
CA ASP A 140 10.25 -6.47 13.09
C ASP A 140 11.07 -7.50 13.86
N PRO A 141 11.19 -7.36 15.21
CA PRO A 141 12.01 -8.26 16.02
C PRO A 141 11.53 -9.72 15.98
N TYR A 142 10.23 -9.98 15.80
CA TYR A 142 9.69 -11.34 15.69
C TYR A 142 10.13 -12.06 14.41
N ASN A 143 10.52 -11.31 13.39
CA ASN A 143 10.99 -11.80 12.10
C ASN A 143 12.45 -11.43 11.82
N ALA A 144 13.25 -11.15 12.86
CA ALA A 144 14.63 -10.72 12.69
C ALA A 144 15.48 -11.75 11.92
N GLU A 145 15.29 -13.05 12.19
CA GLU A 145 15.97 -14.15 11.48
C GLU A 145 15.58 -14.23 10.00
N CYS A 146 14.41 -13.74 9.64
CA CYS A 146 13.97 -13.62 8.26
C CYS A 146 14.54 -12.38 7.54
N GLY A 147 15.42 -11.62 8.21
CA GLY A 147 16.00 -10.39 7.68
C GLY A 147 15.13 -9.15 7.89
N TYR A 148 14.20 -9.18 8.85
CA TYR A 148 13.32 -8.08 9.20
C TYR A 148 13.80 -7.28 10.42
N GLY A 149 14.97 -7.59 10.96
CA GLY A 149 15.52 -6.97 12.19
C GLY A 149 15.81 -5.47 12.08
N SER A 150 15.74 -4.87 10.91
CA SER A 150 15.84 -3.43 10.71
C SER A 150 14.81 -2.93 9.69
N PHE A 151 14.58 -1.61 9.68
CA PHE A 151 13.74 -0.95 8.67
C PHE A 151 14.21 -1.28 7.24
N GLU A 152 15.51 -1.16 6.99
CA GLU A 152 16.10 -1.39 5.67
C GLU A 152 15.94 -2.86 5.25
N GLY A 153 16.25 -3.78 6.14
CA GLY A 153 16.14 -5.22 5.90
C GLY A 153 14.71 -5.62 5.55
N MET A 154 13.75 -5.19 6.38
CA MET A 154 12.33 -5.45 6.14
C MET A 154 11.85 -4.82 4.84
N THR A 155 12.23 -3.56 4.55
CA THR A 155 11.82 -2.87 3.32
C THR A 155 12.39 -3.56 2.08
N ALA A 156 13.65 -3.97 2.12
CA ALA A 156 14.28 -4.69 1.01
C ALA A 156 13.59 -6.03 0.71
N ARG A 157 13.30 -6.81 1.76
CA ARG A 157 12.59 -8.09 1.65
C ARG A 157 11.17 -7.92 1.12
N THR A 158 10.44 -6.96 1.66
CA THR A 158 9.08 -6.63 1.22
C THR A 158 9.07 -6.22 -0.25
N SER A 159 9.98 -5.34 -0.66
CA SER A 159 10.11 -4.92 -2.06
C SER A 159 10.40 -6.08 -3.00
N ALA A 160 11.33 -6.98 -2.63
CA ALA A 160 11.63 -8.19 -3.41
C ALA A 160 10.39 -9.11 -3.52
N GLY A 161 9.58 -9.19 -2.47
CA GLY A 161 8.31 -9.93 -2.50
C GLY A 161 7.32 -9.37 -3.50
N TYR A 162 7.16 -8.06 -3.54
CA TYR A 162 6.29 -7.41 -4.52
C TYR A 162 6.77 -7.54 -5.97
N VAL A 163 8.09 -7.62 -6.20
CA VAL A 163 8.63 -7.98 -7.53
C VAL A 163 8.20 -9.38 -7.93
N ALA A 164 8.26 -10.34 -6.99
CA ALA A 164 7.79 -11.71 -7.26
C ALA A 164 6.26 -11.77 -7.48
N TYR A 165 5.48 -10.92 -6.81
CA TYR A 165 4.04 -10.79 -7.04
C TYR A 165 3.74 -10.24 -8.44
N ALA A 166 4.52 -9.25 -8.91
CA ALA A 166 4.40 -8.73 -10.26
C ALA A 166 4.66 -9.81 -11.31
N ALA A 167 5.75 -10.58 -11.13
CA ALA A 167 6.06 -11.69 -12.02
C ALA A 167 4.94 -12.73 -12.05
N ALA A 168 4.39 -13.11 -10.88
CA ALA A 168 3.29 -14.07 -10.79
C ALA A 168 2.00 -13.60 -11.50
N LEU A 169 1.70 -12.30 -11.46
CA LEU A 169 0.55 -11.73 -12.20
C LEU A 169 0.82 -11.66 -13.69
N GLU A 170 2.03 -11.28 -14.13
CA GLU A 170 2.39 -11.25 -15.55
C GLU A 170 2.37 -12.66 -16.16
N ASP A 171 2.86 -13.67 -15.42
CA ASP A 171 2.80 -15.07 -15.84
C ASP A 171 1.36 -15.58 -15.97
N ALA A 172 0.46 -15.16 -15.05
CA ALA A 172 -0.94 -15.60 -15.05
C ALA A 172 -1.81 -14.82 -16.05
N VAL A 173 -1.47 -13.57 -16.33
CA VAL A 173 -2.18 -12.67 -17.28
C VAL A 173 -1.14 -11.97 -18.15
N PRO A 174 -0.61 -12.66 -19.18
CA PRO A 174 0.39 -12.08 -20.05
C PRO A 174 -0.04 -10.75 -20.68
N GLY A 175 0.81 -9.75 -20.59
CA GLY A 175 0.53 -8.40 -21.08
C GLY A 175 -0.27 -7.52 -20.12
N SER A 176 -0.55 -7.98 -18.89
CA SER A 176 -1.20 -7.17 -17.86
C SER A 176 -0.33 -6.02 -17.36
N ALA A 177 1.00 -6.12 -17.58
CA ALA A 177 1.99 -5.11 -17.23
C ALA A 177 1.83 -4.57 -15.79
N PRO A 178 1.99 -5.41 -14.76
CA PRO A 178 1.78 -5.01 -13.37
C PRO A 178 2.64 -3.79 -13.00
N LEU A 179 2.03 -2.76 -12.45
CA LEU A 179 2.74 -1.60 -11.93
C LEU A 179 3.12 -1.83 -10.46
N ILE A 180 4.31 -1.41 -10.07
CA ILE A 180 4.70 -1.36 -8.65
C ILE A 180 4.72 0.11 -8.21
N VAL A 181 3.94 0.43 -7.17
CA VAL A 181 4.04 1.71 -6.46
C VAL A 181 5.05 1.52 -5.32
N PRO A 182 6.28 2.06 -5.45
CA PRO A 182 7.39 1.74 -4.57
C PRO A 182 7.40 2.62 -3.30
N ALA A 183 6.33 2.59 -2.49
CA ALA A 183 6.23 3.42 -1.30
C ALA A 183 7.34 3.11 -0.28
N GLY A 184 7.74 1.85 -0.15
CA GLY A 184 8.89 1.47 0.68
C GLY A 184 10.17 2.17 0.25
N ARG A 185 10.39 2.35 -1.07
CA ARG A 185 11.54 3.10 -1.57
C ARG A 185 11.46 4.59 -1.21
N ALA A 186 10.26 5.18 -1.26
CA ALA A 186 10.09 6.58 -0.84
C ALA A 186 10.43 6.76 0.65
N PHE A 187 10.00 5.85 1.52
CA PHE A 187 10.40 5.85 2.93
C PHE A 187 11.91 5.67 3.12
N GLN A 188 12.56 4.79 2.34
CA GLN A 188 14.03 4.63 2.37
C GLN A 188 14.77 5.91 1.99
N LEU A 189 14.28 6.68 1.03
CA LEU A 189 14.90 7.94 0.65
C LEU A 189 14.84 8.96 1.79
N VAL A 190 13.73 9.04 2.51
CA VAL A 190 13.62 9.90 3.70
C VAL A 190 14.52 9.40 4.82
N HIS A 191 14.55 8.09 5.08
CA HIS A 191 15.44 7.47 6.05
C HIS A 191 16.91 7.83 5.79
N ALA A 192 17.36 7.63 4.56
CA ALA A 192 18.73 7.91 4.15
C ALA A 192 19.11 9.41 4.20
N ALA A 193 18.12 10.31 4.09
CA ALA A 193 18.35 11.75 4.20
C ALA A 193 18.43 12.27 5.64
N CYS A 194 18.08 11.46 6.64
CA CYS A 194 18.16 11.83 8.05
C CYS A 194 19.49 11.37 8.65
N ALA A 195 20.19 12.25 9.34
CA ALA A 195 21.44 11.90 10.06
C ALA A 195 21.17 10.87 11.17
N GLU A 196 20.07 11.05 11.90
CA GLU A 196 19.60 10.15 12.95
C GLU A 196 18.12 9.78 12.68
N PRO A 197 17.85 8.85 11.74
CA PRO A 197 16.50 8.60 11.27
C PRO A 197 15.57 8.06 12.36
N LEU A 198 16.06 7.29 13.31
CA LEU A 198 15.27 6.71 14.38
C LEU A 198 15.10 7.65 15.59
N ALA A 199 15.75 8.83 15.58
CA ALA A 199 15.60 9.80 16.65
C ALA A 199 14.17 10.34 16.71
N HIS A 200 13.69 10.59 17.94
CA HIS A 200 12.40 11.22 18.17
C HIS A 200 12.34 12.59 17.47
N GLY A 201 11.28 12.83 16.71
CA GLY A 201 11.08 14.09 15.98
C GLY A 201 11.85 14.20 14.66
N SER A 202 12.61 13.19 14.25
CA SER A 202 13.20 13.16 12.91
C SER A 202 12.11 13.16 11.83
N LEU A 203 12.45 13.61 10.63
CA LEU A 203 11.51 13.56 9.50
C LEU A 203 11.06 12.11 9.22
N PHE A 204 11.97 11.15 9.31
CA PHE A 204 11.64 9.75 9.11
C PHE A 204 10.67 9.23 10.18
N THR A 205 10.92 9.49 11.46
CA THR A 205 10.00 9.13 12.55
C THR A 205 8.62 9.77 12.37
N SER A 206 8.55 10.98 11.82
CA SER A 206 7.30 11.70 11.55
C SER A 206 6.44 11.04 10.47
N LEU A 207 6.99 10.14 9.65
CA LEU A 207 6.22 9.36 8.68
C LEU A 207 5.36 8.28 9.31
N TYR A 208 5.67 7.90 10.56
CA TYR A 208 4.94 6.87 11.29
C TYR A 208 3.94 7.48 12.26
N ARG A 209 2.83 6.78 12.46
CA ARG A 209 1.85 7.13 13.46
C ARG A 209 2.46 7.06 14.86
N THR A 210 2.19 8.04 15.70
CA THR A 210 2.54 7.93 17.12
C THR A 210 1.45 7.20 17.88
N ARG A 211 1.79 6.21 18.70
CA ARG A 211 0.87 5.68 19.70
C ARG A 211 0.66 6.75 20.76
N SER A 212 -0.58 7.16 20.96
CA SER A 212 -0.96 7.86 22.16
C SER A 212 -1.01 6.81 23.28
N ALA A 213 -0.02 6.76 24.16
CA ALA A 213 -0.28 6.25 25.48
C ALA A 213 -1.30 7.21 26.10
N ASP A 214 -2.24 6.69 26.86
CA ASP A 214 -3.41 7.40 27.42
C ASP A 214 -3.25 8.91 27.55
N ALA A 215 -4.24 9.66 27.08
CA ALA A 215 -4.26 11.13 27.08
C ALA A 215 -4.07 11.76 28.48
N ALA A 216 -4.00 10.96 29.54
CA ALA A 216 -3.79 11.35 30.94
C ALA A 216 -2.32 11.44 31.36
N ASP A 217 -1.41 10.73 30.70
CA ASP A 217 0.03 10.76 31.08
C ASP A 217 0.89 11.46 30.02
N ARG A 218 1.07 12.76 30.19
CA ARG A 218 1.93 13.60 29.34
C ARG A 218 3.44 13.30 29.45
N ARG A 219 3.83 12.30 30.24
CA ARG A 219 5.22 11.91 30.49
C ARG A 219 5.65 10.67 29.68
N VAL A 220 4.71 9.95 29.07
CA VAL A 220 5.04 8.78 28.26
C VAL A 220 5.56 9.26 26.93
N VAL A 221 6.79 8.89 26.62
CA VAL A 221 7.45 9.06 25.32
C VAL A 221 6.50 8.50 24.26
N ARG A 222 6.09 9.33 23.31
CA ARG A 222 5.27 8.91 22.17
C ARG A 222 6.11 8.00 21.30
N GLU A 223 6.01 6.70 21.53
CA GLU A 223 6.63 5.74 20.65
C GLU A 223 5.93 5.75 19.30
N ALA A 224 6.72 5.73 18.22
CA ALA A 224 6.17 5.55 16.89
C ALA A 224 5.42 4.20 16.83
N ASP A 225 4.22 4.21 16.27
CA ASP A 225 3.57 2.96 15.88
C ASP A 225 4.49 2.28 14.88
N SER A 226 4.91 1.05 15.21
CA SER A 226 6.01 0.41 14.49
C SER A 226 5.79 0.26 12.98
N GLY A 227 4.56 0.33 12.48
CA GLY A 227 4.28 0.07 11.07
C GLY A 227 3.36 1.09 10.38
N HIS A 228 2.31 1.59 11.07
CA HIS A 228 1.28 2.39 10.42
C HIS A 228 1.75 3.81 10.06
N PRO A 229 1.30 4.36 8.92
CA PRO A 229 1.70 5.69 8.48
C PRO A 229 0.98 6.79 9.27
N SER A 230 1.67 7.88 9.56
CA SER A 230 1.06 9.15 9.91
C SER A 230 0.37 9.79 8.70
N ARG A 231 -0.31 10.93 8.88
CA ARG A 231 -0.83 11.70 7.71
C ARG A 231 0.30 12.10 6.75
N LEU A 232 1.47 12.47 7.27
CA LEU A 232 2.64 12.80 6.44
C LEU A 232 3.14 11.57 5.67
N GLY A 233 3.23 10.40 6.33
CA GLY A 233 3.58 9.14 5.67
C GLY A 233 2.57 8.76 4.59
N THR A 234 1.27 8.88 4.86
CA THR A 234 0.23 8.63 3.86
C THR A 234 0.30 9.61 2.69
N TYR A 235 0.61 10.88 2.96
CA TYR A 235 0.83 11.87 1.90
C TYR A 235 2.02 11.50 1.00
N LEU A 236 3.14 11.07 1.57
CA LEU A 236 4.29 10.57 0.81
C LEU A 236 3.90 9.36 -0.06
N VAL A 237 3.09 8.46 0.48
CA VAL A 237 2.54 7.32 -0.29
C VAL A 237 1.66 7.80 -1.44
N ALA A 238 0.72 8.72 -1.19
CA ALA A 238 -0.16 9.26 -2.23
C ALA A 238 0.65 9.96 -3.35
N CYS A 239 1.70 10.72 -2.99
CA CYS A 239 2.65 11.28 -3.96
C CYS A 239 3.35 10.19 -4.79
N THR A 240 3.72 9.07 -4.16
CA THR A 240 4.35 7.94 -4.86
C THR A 240 3.37 7.30 -5.84
N PHE A 241 2.09 7.18 -5.49
CA PHE A 241 1.03 6.74 -6.41
C PHE A 241 0.85 7.70 -7.59
N VAL A 242 0.84 9.02 -7.35
CA VAL A 242 0.76 10.02 -8.44
C VAL A 242 1.91 9.82 -9.42
N ALA A 243 3.14 9.65 -8.92
CA ALA A 243 4.30 9.46 -9.77
C ALA A 243 4.26 8.12 -10.54
N ALA A 244 4.00 7.01 -9.87
CA ALA A 244 4.10 5.67 -10.44
C ALA A 244 2.87 5.30 -11.30
N MET A 245 1.65 5.53 -10.79
CA MET A 245 0.41 5.11 -11.44
C MET A 245 -0.09 6.14 -12.46
N LEU A 246 -0.05 7.43 -12.11
CA LEU A 246 -0.54 8.49 -12.99
C LEU A 246 0.55 9.03 -13.93
N ARG A 247 1.82 8.71 -13.69
CA ARG A 247 2.98 9.24 -14.42
C ARG A 247 3.01 10.77 -14.43
N GLN A 248 2.62 11.39 -13.31
CA GLN A 248 2.61 12.83 -13.10
C GLN A 248 3.59 13.20 -11.99
N SER A 249 4.17 14.41 -12.07
CA SER A 249 4.97 14.91 -10.96
C SER A 249 4.08 15.30 -9.78
N PRO A 250 4.35 14.82 -8.56
CA PRO A 250 3.66 15.29 -7.38
C PRO A 250 4.22 16.63 -6.86
N VAL A 251 5.34 17.11 -7.41
CA VAL A 251 6.01 18.35 -6.97
C VAL A 251 5.13 19.56 -7.29
N GLY A 252 4.85 20.37 -6.28
CA GLY A 252 4.02 21.57 -6.41
C GLY A 252 2.52 21.30 -6.41
N LEU A 253 2.08 20.04 -6.29
CA LEU A 253 0.69 19.75 -5.97
C LEU A 253 0.43 20.29 -4.56
N ALA A 254 -0.48 21.28 -4.45
CA ALA A 254 -0.72 21.97 -3.20
C ALA A 254 -1.11 20.96 -2.11
N SER A 255 -0.25 20.86 -1.15
CA SER A 255 -0.48 20.07 0.04
C SER A 255 -0.97 20.98 1.13
N ASN A 256 -2.27 21.14 1.24
CA ASN A 256 -2.80 21.35 2.57
C ASN A 256 -3.22 19.96 3.08
N PRO A 257 -2.42 19.27 3.92
CA PRO A 257 -2.83 18.00 4.51
C PRO A 257 -3.93 18.18 5.55
N ASN A 258 -4.40 19.40 5.76
CA ASN A 258 -5.60 19.77 6.49
C ASN A 258 -6.62 20.33 5.51
N PRO A 259 -7.67 19.55 5.14
CA PRO A 259 -8.89 20.16 4.64
C PRO A 259 -9.62 20.87 5.77
#